data_6cf3bebb44d4f93f0b5251126ce1e7b4
#
_entry.id   6cf3bebb44d4f93f0b5251126ce1e7b4
#
_cell.length_a   1.000
_cell.length_b   1.000
_cell.length_c   1.000
_cell.angle_alpha   90.00
_cell.angle_beta   90.00
_cell.angle_gamma   90.00
#
_symmetry.space_group_name_H-M   'P 1'
#
loop_
_entity.id
_entity.type
_entity.pdbx_description
1 polymer ?
#
loop_
_entity_poly.entity_id
_entity_poly.type
_entity_poly.pdbx_seq_one_letter_code
_entity_poly.pdbx_strand_id
1 'polypeptide(L)'
;MKRTLALILSLVMCLGLLAGCGDKKTDDGQTDGKTLVVGTQNFDGKFSPFFYTNDYERQVMDMVFDGLFLVDREGSVVLKGIEGDVRPYNGTDYTYKGIADCDIVENSDGTVDYNITLKEGVKFSDGEEMTIDDVIFSYYVLLDPAYDGVSTLYS
;
A
#
# COMPACT_ATOMS: atom_id res chain seq x y z
N MET A 1 58.02 -23.60 -30.49
CA MET A 1 58.03 -22.36 -29.68
C MET A 1 56.85 -21.44 -29.96
N LYS A 2 56.52 -21.00 -31.19
CA LYS A 2 55.38 -20.09 -31.45
C LYS A 2 54.00 -20.68 -31.11
N ARG A 3 53.78 -21.98 -31.37
CA ARG A 3 52.51 -22.67 -31.09
C ARG A 3 52.30 -22.93 -29.60
N THR A 4 53.35 -23.21 -28.84
CA THR A 4 53.30 -23.38 -27.37
C THR A 4 53.05 -22.04 -26.65
N LEU A 5 53.62 -20.96 -27.17
CA LEU A 5 53.38 -19.62 -26.63
C LEU A 5 51.94 -19.17 -26.85
N ALA A 6 51.34 -19.45 -27.99
CA ALA A 6 49.95 -19.14 -28.29
C ALA A 6 48.95 -19.91 -27.39
N LEU A 7 49.24 -21.19 -27.12
CA LEU A 7 48.41 -22.00 -26.20
C LEU A 7 48.49 -21.51 -24.73
N ILE A 8 49.68 -21.09 -24.29
CA ILE A 8 49.83 -20.52 -22.92
C ILE A 8 49.10 -19.19 -22.83
N LEU A 9 49.18 -18.34 -23.85
CA LEU A 9 48.51 -17.05 -23.87
C LEU A 9 46.97 -17.20 -23.86
N SER A 10 46.42 -18.16 -24.62
CA SER A 10 44.98 -18.44 -24.63
C SER A 10 44.50 -19.00 -23.29
N LEU A 11 45.28 -19.85 -22.62
CA LEU A 11 44.97 -20.42 -21.34
C LEU A 11 44.95 -19.33 -20.24
N VAL A 12 45.87 -18.38 -20.27
CA VAL A 12 45.94 -17.24 -19.36
C VAL A 12 44.73 -16.30 -19.56
N MET A 13 44.33 -16.08 -20.82
CA MET A 13 43.12 -15.28 -21.09
C MET A 13 41.84 -15.97 -20.61
N CYS A 14 41.71 -17.28 -20.76
CA CYS A 14 40.54 -18.02 -20.23
C CYS A 14 40.48 -18.02 -18.69
N LEU A 15 41.63 -18.11 -18.01
CA LEU A 15 41.71 -18.03 -16.56
C LEU A 15 41.34 -16.63 -16.02
N GLY A 16 41.65 -15.55 -16.76
CA GLY A 16 41.28 -14.19 -16.43
C GLY A 16 39.78 -13.91 -16.50
N LEU A 17 39.03 -14.64 -17.34
CA LEU A 17 37.58 -14.51 -17.49
C LEU A 17 36.81 -15.20 -16.34
N LEU A 18 37.42 -16.18 -15.66
CA LEU A 18 36.84 -16.89 -14.53
C LEU A 18 37.04 -16.13 -13.19
N ALA A 19 37.94 -15.19 -13.11
CA ALA A 19 38.18 -14.37 -11.91
C ALA A 19 37.32 -13.11 -11.85
N GLY A 20 36.48 -12.83 -12.87
CA GLY A 20 35.64 -11.64 -12.97
C GLY A 20 34.28 -11.75 -12.27
N CYS A 21 33.86 -12.93 -11.83
CA CYS A 21 32.66 -13.12 -11.01
C CYS A 21 33.05 -13.28 -9.54
N GLY A 22 33.78 -12.33 -8.99
CA GLY A 22 33.84 -12.12 -7.57
C GLY A 22 32.59 -11.35 -7.18
N ASP A 23 31.64 -12.01 -6.52
CA ASP A 23 30.55 -11.36 -5.83
C ASP A 23 31.13 -10.23 -4.98
N LYS A 24 30.95 -8.99 -5.42
CA LYS A 24 30.88 -7.90 -4.47
C LYS A 24 29.64 -8.22 -3.64
N LYS A 25 29.83 -8.86 -2.51
CA LYS A 25 28.89 -8.70 -1.40
C LYS A 25 28.80 -7.20 -1.14
N THR A 26 27.86 -6.53 -1.80
CA THR A 26 27.23 -5.40 -1.19
C THR A 26 26.71 -5.95 0.14
N ASP A 27 27.10 -5.33 1.21
CA ASP A 27 26.58 -5.58 2.55
C ASP A 27 25.13 -5.11 2.56
N ASP A 28 24.30 -5.82 1.80
CA ASP A 28 22.84 -5.77 1.92
C ASP A 28 22.55 -6.46 3.23
N GLY A 29 22.16 -5.65 4.21
CA GLY A 29 21.79 -6.10 5.52
C GLY A 29 20.99 -7.39 5.40
N GLN A 30 21.44 -8.39 6.11
CA GLN A 30 20.93 -9.76 6.08
C GLN A 30 19.42 -9.71 6.28
N THR A 31 18.66 -9.63 5.19
CA THR A 31 17.21 -9.73 5.21
C THR A 31 16.89 -11.20 5.47
N ASP A 32 16.14 -11.47 6.52
CA ASP A 32 15.68 -12.81 6.90
C ASP A 32 14.67 -13.41 5.89
N GLY A 33 14.67 -12.93 4.65
CA GLY A 33 13.78 -13.33 3.58
C GLY A 33 12.36 -12.78 3.68
N LYS A 34 12.10 -11.88 4.64
CA LYS A 34 10.78 -11.27 4.87
C LYS A 34 10.68 -9.81 4.41
N THR A 35 11.81 -9.22 3.99
CA THR A 35 11.84 -7.82 3.55
C THR A 35 11.48 -7.73 2.07
N LEU A 36 10.41 -7.00 1.77
CA LEU A 36 10.08 -6.60 0.41
C LEU A 36 10.79 -5.29 0.08
N VAL A 37 11.59 -5.28 -0.99
CA VAL A 37 12.23 -4.07 -1.50
C VAL A 37 11.50 -3.63 -2.77
N VAL A 38 10.94 -2.43 -2.74
CA VAL A 38 10.21 -1.85 -3.87
C VAL A 38 10.99 -0.65 -4.41
N GLY A 39 11.31 -0.70 -5.72
CA GLY A 39 11.91 0.45 -6.41
C GLY A 39 10.85 1.51 -6.69
N THR A 40 11.17 2.76 -6.38
CA THR A 40 10.26 3.91 -6.58
C THR A 40 11.05 5.10 -7.09
N GLN A 41 10.37 6.16 -7.51
CA GLN A 41 10.98 7.46 -7.76
C GLN A 41 11.18 8.21 -6.44
N ASN A 42 11.84 9.37 -6.52
CA ASN A 42 12.06 10.21 -5.34
C ASN A 42 10.72 10.69 -4.77
N PHE A 43 10.64 10.70 -3.45
CA PHE A 43 9.52 11.27 -2.71
C PHE A 43 9.69 12.77 -2.54
N ASP A 44 8.58 13.50 -2.52
CA ASP A 44 8.54 14.93 -2.18
C ASP A 44 8.50 15.15 -0.66
N GLY A 45 8.30 14.08 0.12
CA GLY A 45 8.32 14.10 1.58
C GLY A 45 6.97 14.43 2.22
N LYS A 46 5.87 14.38 1.46
CA LYS A 46 4.51 14.64 1.94
C LYS A 46 3.76 13.35 2.22
N PHE A 47 4.17 12.64 3.25
CA PHE A 47 3.50 11.40 3.67
C PHE A 47 2.27 11.71 4.55
N SER A 48 1.23 12.21 3.92
CA SER A 48 -0.04 12.51 4.57
C SER A 48 -1.19 11.99 3.71
N PRO A 49 -2.19 11.29 4.28
CA PRO A 49 -3.35 10.81 3.54
C PRO A 49 -4.18 11.94 2.94
N PHE A 50 -4.03 13.17 3.48
CA PHE A 50 -4.75 14.35 2.99
C PHE A 50 -3.95 15.18 1.99
N PHE A 51 -2.61 15.18 2.07
CA PHE A 51 -1.77 16.15 1.38
C PHE A 51 -0.63 15.54 0.54
N TYR A 52 -0.65 14.23 0.26
CA TYR A 52 0.33 13.64 -0.66
C TYR A 52 0.26 14.33 -2.04
N THR A 53 1.37 14.36 -2.78
CA THR A 53 1.45 15.07 -4.07
C THR A 53 1.69 14.15 -5.25
N ASN A 54 2.05 12.89 -5.01
CA ASN A 54 2.33 11.93 -6.07
C ASN A 54 1.91 10.49 -5.67
N ASP A 55 1.76 9.63 -6.67
CA ASP A 55 1.31 8.25 -6.47
C ASP A 55 2.29 7.39 -5.66
N TYR A 56 3.58 7.71 -5.64
CA TYR A 56 4.56 6.94 -4.87
C TYR A 56 4.38 7.17 -3.37
N GLU A 57 4.09 8.40 -2.97
CA GLU A 57 3.73 8.74 -1.58
C GLU A 57 2.40 8.11 -1.21
N ARG A 58 1.40 8.15 -2.12
CA ARG A 58 0.11 7.49 -1.90
C ARG A 58 0.28 5.99 -1.64
N GLN A 59 1.11 5.29 -2.42
CA GLN A 59 1.37 3.86 -2.20
C GLN A 59 1.97 3.56 -0.82
N VAL A 60 2.81 4.45 -0.28
CA VAL A 60 3.30 4.33 1.10
C VAL A 60 2.18 4.58 2.10
N MET A 61 1.33 5.58 1.85
CA MET A 61 0.18 5.88 2.69
C MET A 61 -0.81 4.70 2.74
N ASP A 62 -1.11 4.09 1.59
CA ASP A 62 -2.00 2.93 1.48
C ASP A 62 -1.51 1.69 2.27
N MET A 63 -0.21 1.64 2.63
CA MET A 63 0.35 0.59 3.50
C MET A 63 0.33 0.93 5.00
N VAL A 64 0.13 2.19 5.34
CA VAL A 64 0.26 2.71 6.72
C VAL A 64 -1.07 3.15 7.30
N PHE A 65 -1.98 3.60 6.46
CA PHE A 65 -3.30 4.07 6.85
C PHE A 65 -4.39 3.14 6.32
N ASP A 66 -5.32 2.77 7.17
CA ASP A 66 -6.51 2.05 6.77
C ASP A 66 -7.59 3.01 6.29
N GLY A 67 -8.22 2.67 5.17
CA GLY A 67 -9.46 3.34 4.74
C GLY A 67 -10.65 2.87 5.58
N LEU A 68 -11.63 3.75 5.78
CA LEU A 68 -12.87 3.39 6.47
C LEU A 68 -13.57 2.21 5.79
N PHE A 69 -13.58 2.21 4.46
CA PHE A 69 -14.10 1.11 3.64
C PHE A 69 -13.03 0.61 2.67
N LEU A 70 -13.10 -0.68 2.39
CA LEU A 70 -12.30 -1.32 1.35
C LEU A 70 -12.97 -1.18 -0.02
N VAL A 71 -12.16 -1.31 -1.06
CA VAL A 71 -12.62 -1.45 -2.44
C VAL A 71 -12.21 -2.83 -2.93
N ASP A 72 -13.12 -3.55 -3.56
CA ASP A 72 -12.84 -4.86 -4.11
C ASP A 72 -12.07 -4.77 -5.44
N ARG A 73 -11.76 -5.92 -6.02
CA ARG A 73 -10.99 -6.00 -7.28
C ARG A 73 -11.77 -5.53 -8.51
N GLU A 74 -13.08 -5.31 -8.40
CA GLU A 74 -13.93 -4.75 -9.43
C GLU A 74 -14.16 -3.25 -9.25
N GLY A 75 -13.61 -2.65 -8.20
CA GLY A 75 -13.77 -1.23 -7.88
C GLY A 75 -15.01 -0.91 -7.05
N SER A 76 -15.71 -1.92 -6.54
CA SER A 76 -16.91 -1.72 -5.72
C SER A 76 -16.57 -1.61 -4.24
N VAL A 77 -17.25 -0.70 -3.53
CA VAL A 77 -17.06 -0.52 -2.09
C VAL A 77 -17.58 -1.73 -1.32
N VAL A 78 -16.81 -2.17 -0.33
CA VAL A 78 -17.17 -3.25 0.58
C VAL A 78 -17.87 -2.65 1.80
N LEU A 79 -19.19 -2.81 1.86
CA LEU A 79 -20.03 -2.23 2.91
C LEU A 79 -20.11 -3.09 4.19
N LYS A 80 -19.67 -4.34 4.15
CA LYS A 80 -19.70 -5.30 5.27
C LYS A 80 -18.33 -5.90 5.52
N GLY A 81 -17.43 -5.04 6.02
CA GLY A 81 -16.03 -5.39 6.23
C GLY A 81 -15.72 -6.02 7.59
N ILE A 82 -16.51 -5.79 8.64
CA ILE A 82 -16.18 -6.21 10.01
C ILE A 82 -16.06 -7.73 10.12
N GLU A 83 -17.09 -8.46 9.69
CA GLU A 83 -17.06 -9.92 9.63
C GLU A 83 -16.31 -10.45 8.41
N GLY A 84 -16.24 -9.64 7.39
CA GLY A 84 -15.64 -9.95 6.10
C GLY A 84 -16.67 -10.32 5.04
N ASP A 85 -16.48 -9.76 3.86
CA ASP A 85 -17.31 -10.02 2.67
C ASP A 85 -16.50 -10.86 1.67
N VAL A 86 -17.08 -11.93 1.16
CA VAL A 86 -16.44 -12.83 0.20
C VAL A 86 -16.96 -12.54 -1.18
N ARG A 87 -16.06 -12.11 -2.08
CA ARG A 87 -16.41 -11.77 -3.46
C ARG A 87 -15.54 -12.55 -4.45
N PRO A 88 -16.14 -13.18 -5.46
CA PRO A 88 -15.40 -13.88 -6.49
C PRO A 88 -14.75 -12.89 -7.46
N TYR A 89 -13.52 -13.18 -7.88
CA TYR A 89 -12.84 -12.45 -8.95
C TYR A 89 -11.95 -13.40 -9.75
N ASN A 90 -12.15 -13.47 -11.08
CA ASN A 90 -11.39 -14.36 -11.97
C ASN A 90 -11.34 -15.83 -11.50
N GLY A 91 -12.47 -16.35 -10.99
CA GLY A 91 -12.56 -17.75 -10.53
C GLY A 91 -11.94 -18.05 -9.17
N THR A 92 -11.56 -17.01 -8.43
CA THR A 92 -11.01 -17.13 -7.05
C THR A 92 -11.85 -16.28 -6.10
N ASP A 93 -12.18 -16.84 -4.94
CA ASP A 93 -12.87 -16.11 -3.87
C ASP A 93 -11.87 -15.32 -3.02
N TYR A 94 -12.15 -14.04 -2.86
CA TYR A 94 -11.37 -13.11 -2.03
C TYR A 94 -12.20 -12.65 -0.85
N THR A 95 -11.63 -12.71 0.35
CA THR A 95 -12.26 -12.20 1.56
C THR A 95 -11.75 -10.80 1.85
N TYR A 96 -12.68 -9.85 1.96
CA TYR A 96 -12.41 -8.44 2.28
C TYR A 96 -12.80 -8.17 3.72
N LYS A 97 -11.80 -7.99 4.59
CA LYS A 97 -12.00 -7.65 6.01
C LYS A 97 -11.52 -6.23 6.24
N GLY A 98 -12.40 -5.40 6.78
CA GLY A 98 -12.16 -3.99 7.08
C GLY A 98 -12.48 -3.64 8.52
N ILE A 99 -12.49 -2.35 8.79
CA ILE A 99 -12.69 -1.77 10.12
C ILE A 99 -14.09 -1.22 10.32
N ALA A 100 -14.94 -1.22 9.28
CA ALA A 100 -16.28 -0.67 9.37
C ALA A 100 -17.28 -1.46 8.52
N ASP A 101 -18.54 -1.36 8.94
CA ASP A 101 -19.74 -1.72 8.18
C ASP A 101 -20.55 -0.48 7.88
N CYS A 102 -21.30 -0.51 6.79
CA CYS A 102 -22.30 0.50 6.44
C CYS A 102 -23.62 -0.16 6.05
N ASP A 103 -24.71 0.33 6.64
CA ASP A 103 -26.07 0.05 6.20
C ASP A 103 -26.65 1.29 5.52
N ILE A 104 -27.07 1.13 4.28
CA ILE A 104 -27.67 2.20 3.47
C ILE A 104 -29.19 2.05 3.54
N VAL A 105 -29.86 3.12 3.97
CA VAL A 105 -31.32 3.17 4.07
C VAL A 105 -31.85 4.29 3.19
N GLU A 106 -32.62 3.93 2.19
CA GLU A 106 -33.33 4.89 1.33
C GLU A 106 -34.67 5.25 1.99
N ASN A 107 -34.87 6.52 2.28
CA ASN A 107 -36.07 7.03 2.93
C ASN A 107 -37.16 7.41 1.89
N SER A 108 -38.41 7.40 2.34
CA SER A 108 -39.55 7.72 1.45
C SER A 108 -39.61 9.19 1.00
N ASP A 109 -38.87 10.06 1.64
CA ASP A 109 -38.71 11.49 1.28
C ASP A 109 -37.60 11.75 0.26
N GLY A 110 -36.89 10.67 -0.17
CA GLY A 110 -35.79 10.74 -1.13
C GLY A 110 -34.42 10.99 -0.48
N THR A 111 -34.33 11.05 0.86
CA THR A 111 -33.05 11.08 1.55
C THR A 111 -32.46 9.68 1.71
N VAL A 112 -31.15 9.60 1.94
CA VAL A 112 -30.42 8.34 2.15
C VAL A 112 -29.62 8.46 3.44
N ASP A 113 -29.81 7.50 4.34
CA ASP A 113 -29.01 7.39 5.57
C ASP A 113 -27.89 6.35 5.39
N TYR A 114 -26.69 6.73 5.77
CA TYR A 114 -25.53 5.87 5.84
C TYR A 114 -25.20 5.58 7.30
N ASN A 115 -25.64 4.42 7.79
CA ASN A 115 -25.41 4.01 9.18
C ASN A 115 -24.06 3.26 9.25
N ILE A 116 -23.03 3.94 9.77
CA ILE A 116 -21.67 3.41 9.82
C ILE A 116 -21.42 2.86 11.23
N THR A 117 -20.93 1.62 11.29
CA THR A 117 -20.51 0.97 12.53
C THR A 117 -19.01 0.69 12.44
N LEU A 118 -18.25 1.09 13.45
CA LEU A 118 -16.83 0.74 13.56
C LEU A 118 -16.67 -0.58 14.29
N LYS A 119 -15.66 -1.34 13.91
CA LYS A 119 -15.20 -2.53 14.60
C LYS A 119 -14.61 -2.14 15.93
N GLU A 120 -15.02 -2.85 17.01
CA GLU A 120 -14.45 -2.64 18.34
C GLU A 120 -13.00 -3.08 18.45
N GLY A 121 -12.21 -2.38 19.28
CA GLY A 121 -10.83 -2.74 19.61
C GLY A 121 -9.81 -2.53 18.49
N VAL A 122 -10.15 -1.76 17.44
CA VAL A 122 -9.16 -1.27 16.47
C VAL A 122 -8.26 -0.26 17.14
N LYS A 123 -6.95 -0.40 16.95
CA LYS A 123 -5.95 0.47 17.60
C LYS A 123 -5.02 1.09 16.58
N PHE A 124 -4.59 2.31 16.87
CA PHE A 124 -3.46 2.93 16.21
C PHE A 124 -2.13 2.26 16.59
N SER A 125 -1.06 2.58 15.87
CA SER A 125 0.27 2.01 16.09
C SER A 125 0.89 2.36 17.45
N ASP A 126 0.44 3.41 18.11
CA ASP A 126 0.82 3.83 19.46
C ASP A 126 0.03 3.10 20.56
N GLY A 127 -1.01 2.34 20.19
CA GLY A 127 -1.84 1.55 21.09
C GLY A 127 -3.14 2.22 21.53
N GLU A 128 -3.37 3.49 21.16
CA GLU A 128 -4.64 4.17 21.40
C GLU A 128 -5.77 3.53 20.58
N GLU A 129 -6.96 3.50 21.12
CA GLU A 129 -8.13 2.92 20.46
C GLU A 129 -8.71 3.92 19.45
N MET A 130 -8.96 3.42 18.23
CA MET A 130 -9.64 4.20 17.21
C MET A 130 -11.12 4.31 17.52
N THR A 131 -11.65 5.53 17.45
CA THR A 131 -13.04 5.87 17.75
C THR A 131 -13.74 6.51 16.56
N ILE A 132 -15.06 6.72 16.69
CA ILE A 132 -15.83 7.45 15.67
C ILE A 132 -15.38 8.92 15.55
N ASP A 133 -14.82 9.50 16.61
CA ASP A 133 -14.32 10.88 16.59
C ASP A 133 -13.13 11.03 15.63
N ASP A 134 -12.31 10.00 15.47
CA ASP A 134 -11.19 9.98 14.50
C ASP A 134 -11.70 9.97 13.06
N VAL A 135 -12.80 9.25 12.81
CA VAL A 135 -13.48 9.26 11.51
C VAL A 135 -14.06 10.64 11.23
N ILE A 136 -14.78 11.22 12.20
CA ILE A 136 -15.37 12.56 12.09
C ILE A 136 -14.28 13.61 11.86
N PHE A 137 -13.16 13.52 12.57
CA PHE A 137 -12.01 14.40 12.36
C PHE A 137 -11.51 14.36 10.91
N SER A 138 -11.41 13.16 10.33
CA SER A 138 -10.99 13.01 8.93
C SER A 138 -11.96 13.71 7.96
N TYR A 139 -13.25 13.63 8.20
CA TYR A 139 -14.24 14.37 7.42
C TYR A 139 -14.14 15.88 7.63
N TYR A 140 -13.89 16.36 8.85
CA TYR A 140 -13.68 17.78 9.10
C TYR A 140 -12.49 18.33 8.32
N VAL A 141 -11.38 17.59 8.25
CA VAL A 141 -10.22 18.00 7.46
C VAL A 141 -10.60 18.15 5.99
N LEU A 142 -11.29 17.13 5.42
CA LEU A 142 -11.64 17.11 3.99
C LEU A 142 -12.71 18.14 3.62
N LEU A 143 -13.59 18.49 4.54
CA LEU A 143 -14.70 19.43 4.32
C LEU A 143 -14.34 20.87 4.74
N ASP A 144 -13.13 21.10 5.28
CA ASP A 144 -12.68 22.46 5.64
C ASP A 144 -12.57 23.32 4.37
N PRO A 145 -13.18 24.52 4.32
CA PRO A 145 -13.07 25.41 3.18
C PRO A 145 -11.64 25.86 2.84
N ALA A 146 -10.70 25.72 3.79
CA ALA A 146 -9.28 26.01 3.59
C ALA A 146 -8.48 24.77 3.14
N TYR A 147 -9.12 23.61 2.96
CA TYR A 147 -8.45 22.41 2.48
C TYR A 147 -7.93 22.61 1.06
N ASP A 148 -6.62 22.45 0.87
CA ASP A 148 -5.92 22.60 -0.41
C ASP A 148 -5.21 21.31 -0.87
N GLY A 149 -5.61 20.16 -0.32
CA GLY A 149 -5.06 18.85 -0.67
C GLY A 149 -5.54 18.34 -2.02
N VAL A 150 -5.05 17.15 -2.40
CA VAL A 150 -5.32 16.55 -3.71
C VAL A 150 -6.69 15.89 -3.84
N SER A 151 -7.39 15.62 -2.75
CA SER A 151 -8.71 15.02 -2.80
C SER A 151 -9.74 16.06 -3.22
N THR A 152 -10.33 15.85 -4.40
CA THR A 152 -11.41 16.72 -4.95
C THR A 152 -12.80 16.13 -4.74
N LEU A 153 -12.93 15.10 -3.90
CA LEU A 153 -14.20 14.39 -3.70
C LEU A 153 -15.29 15.24 -3.06
N TYR A 154 -14.94 16.43 -2.55
CA TYR A 154 -15.83 17.31 -1.80
C TYR A 154 -15.90 18.74 -2.33
N SER A 155 -15.30 18.99 -3.50
CA SER A 155 -15.36 20.31 -4.18
C SER A 155 -16.51 20.38 -5.18
#